data_091977c688478b8d15c28e00737e5452
#
_entry.id   091977c688478b8d15c28e00737e5452
#
_cell.length_a   1.000
_cell.length_b   1.000
_cell.length_c   1.000
_cell.angle_alpha   90.00
_cell.angle_beta   90.00
_cell.angle_gamma   90.00
#
_symmetry.space_group_name_H-M   'P 1'
#
loop_
_entity.id
_entity.type
_entity.pdbx_description
1 polymer ?
#
loop_
_entity_poly.entity_id
_entity_poly.type
_entity_poly.pdbx_seq_one_letter_code
_entity_poly.pdbx_strand_id
1 'polypeptide(L)'
;SPHTRKAPYHYGWDWGPCLVTSGIWKDVELVGWDNWHVTHFQINNKSVSKDNAQLEVELEVIAEIQETLKITLSELITGNEYKQAFKMKSGINNFSFNISLKNPQLWWPHGHGDQTLHHFFLKVETHDQLEQRERKIGIRDVNVKRVEDERGESFEIIVNDMPIYSKGANWIPADYFVERLEIEDYRRLLKDAKRANMNTLRIWGGG
;
A
#
# COMPACT_ATOMS: atom_id res chain seq x y z
N SER A 1 15.67 -21.73 -9.59
CA SER A 1 14.70 -22.67 -10.16
C SER A 1 13.32 -22.00 -10.22
N PRO A 2 12.58 -22.03 -11.35
CA PRO A 2 11.28 -21.38 -11.49
C PRO A 2 10.18 -22.03 -10.61
N HIS A 3 10.45 -23.20 -10.06
CA HIS A 3 9.53 -23.94 -9.22
C HIS A 3 9.79 -23.77 -7.71
N THR A 4 10.76 -22.93 -7.34
CA THR A 4 11.12 -22.69 -5.94
C THR A 4 10.63 -21.30 -5.55
N ARG A 5 9.89 -21.21 -4.43
CA ARG A 5 9.46 -19.94 -3.87
C ARG A 5 10.63 -19.25 -3.17
N LYS A 6 11.54 -18.72 -3.95
CA LYS A 6 12.75 -18.04 -3.52
C LYS A 6 13.18 -17.04 -4.57
N ALA A 7 13.75 -15.93 -4.14
CA ALA A 7 14.23 -14.89 -5.05
C ALA A 7 15.27 -15.47 -6.04
N PRO A 8 15.15 -15.22 -7.35
CA PRO A 8 16.02 -15.79 -8.37
C PRO A 8 17.49 -15.50 -8.17
N TYR A 9 17.86 -14.34 -7.64
CA TYR A 9 19.26 -13.95 -7.46
C TYR A 9 20.04 -14.85 -6.49
N HIS A 10 19.37 -15.56 -5.57
CA HIS A 10 20.02 -16.53 -4.67
C HIS A 10 20.61 -17.74 -5.40
N TYR A 11 20.24 -17.97 -6.66
CA TYR A 11 20.84 -19.00 -7.52
C TYR A 11 22.02 -18.49 -8.33
N GLY A 12 22.50 -17.26 -8.01
CA GLY A 12 23.58 -16.59 -8.69
C GLY A 12 23.07 -15.47 -9.61
N TRP A 13 23.71 -14.33 -9.55
CA TRP A 13 23.48 -13.18 -10.41
C TRP A 13 24.79 -12.42 -10.62
N ASP A 14 24.82 -11.42 -11.53
CA ASP A 14 26.02 -10.64 -11.83
C ASP A 14 26.56 -9.82 -10.64
N TRP A 15 25.72 -9.51 -9.67
CA TRP A 15 26.06 -8.76 -8.44
C TRP A 15 26.11 -9.62 -7.17
N GLY A 16 25.78 -10.91 -7.25
CA GLY A 16 25.67 -11.78 -6.07
C GLY A 16 26.15 -13.21 -6.30
N PRO A 17 26.69 -13.87 -5.26
CA PRO A 17 27.13 -15.26 -5.34
C PRO A 17 25.94 -16.22 -5.42
N CYS A 18 26.21 -17.50 -5.72
CA CYS A 18 25.22 -18.57 -5.62
C CYS A 18 25.20 -19.12 -4.19
N LEU A 19 24.30 -18.61 -3.34
CA LEU A 19 24.12 -19.05 -1.95
C LEU A 19 22.64 -19.33 -1.70
N VAL A 20 22.20 -20.54 -2.01
CA VAL A 20 20.81 -20.96 -1.93
C VAL A 20 20.47 -21.33 -0.48
N THR A 21 20.23 -20.31 0.35
CA THR A 21 19.76 -20.50 1.71
C THR A 21 18.26 -20.79 1.77
N SER A 22 17.78 -21.41 2.82
CA SER A 22 16.35 -21.60 3.08
C SER A 22 16.08 -21.57 4.58
N GLY A 23 14.90 -21.09 4.96
CA GLY A 23 14.48 -21.01 6.35
C GLY A 23 13.31 -20.05 6.54
N ILE A 24 12.73 -20.06 7.73
CA ILE A 24 11.78 -19.06 8.20
C ILE A 24 12.60 -17.88 8.70
N TRP A 25 12.52 -16.74 8.01
CA TRP A 25 13.32 -15.56 8.33
C TRP A 25 12.48 -14.35 8.80
N LYS A 26 11.17 -14.43 8.68
CA LYS A 26 10.22 -13.47 9.25
C LYS A 26 9.62 -14.03 10.52
N ASP A 27 9.08 -13.13 11.34
CA ASP A 27 8.39 -13.50 12.58
C ASP A 27 7.22 -14.46 12.30
N VAL A 28 6.95 -15.31 13.28
CA VAL A 28 5.81 -16.21 13.29
C VAL A 28 4.88 -15.76 14.40
N GLU A 29 3.66 -15.43 14.03
CA GLU A 29 2.63 -15.00 14.98
C GLU A 29 1.54 -16.06 15.13
N LEU A 30 1.07 -16.23 16.36
CA LEU A 30 -0.16 -16.96 16.66
C LEU A 30 -1.25 -15.94 16.97
N VAL A 31 -2.24 -15.85 16.09
CA VAL A 31 -3.37 -14.92 16.23
C VAL A 31 -4.59 -15.69 16.69
N GLY A 32 -5.17 -15.29 17.83
CA GLY A 32 -6.43 -15.83 18.35
C GLY A 32 -7.48 -14.73 18.41
N TRP A 33 -8.72 -15.08 18.15
CA TRP A 33 -9.90 -14.20 18.27
C TRP A 33 -11.10 -15.00 18.78
N ASP A 34 -12.13 -14.32 19.26
CA ASP A 34 -13.33 -14.97 19.79
C ASP A 34 -14.37 -15.24 18.69
N ASN A 35 -15.12 -14.22 18.29
CA ASN A 35 -16.28 -14.36 17.41
C ASN A 35 -15.99 -13.99 15.95
N TRP A 36 -15.09 -13.01 15.73
CA TRP A 36 -14.73 -12.54 14.40
C TRP A 36 -13.36 -11.84 14.41
N HIS A 37 -12.76 -11.69 13.23
CA HIS A 37 -11.45 -11.03 13.07
C HIS A 37 -11.37 -10.33 11.71
N VAL A 38 -10.83 -9.11 11.69
CA VAL A 38 -10.53 -8.38 10.45
C VAL A 38 -9.23 -8.90 9.85
N THR A 39 -9.31 -9.67 8.78
CA THR A 39 -8.16 -10.25 8.09
C THR A 39 -7.57 -9.31 7.05
N HIS A 40 -8.38 -8.42 6.47
CA HIS A 40 -7.93 -7.43 5.49
C HIS A 40 -8.62 -6.09 5.70
N PHE A 41 -7.85 -5.00 5.54
CA PHE A 41 -8.35 -3.64 5.49
C PHE A 41 -7.53 -2.83 4.50
N GLN A 42 -8.19 -2.26 3.50
CA GLN A 42 -7.56 -1.42 2.48
C GLN A 42 -8.43 -0.22 2.12
N ILE A 43 -7.78 0.85 1.68
CA ILE A 43 -8.44 2.05 1.15
C ILE A 43 -7.79 2.37 -0.19
N ASN A 44 -8.59 2.39 -1.26
CA ASN A 44 -8.16 2.58 -2.63
C ASN A 44 -8.63 3.92 -3.18
N ASN A 45 -7.76 4.64 -3.89
CA ASN A 45 -8.14 5.80 -4.69
C ASN A 45 -8.94 5.32 -5.91
N LYS A 46 -10.17 5.80 -6.09
CA LYS A 46 -11.04 5.48 -7.26
C LYS A 46 -11.05 6.61 -8.27
N SER A 47 -11.27 7.83 -7.82
CA SER A 47 -11.12 9.03 -8.63
C SER A 47 -10.62 10.16 -7.74
N VAL A 48 -9.67 10.92 -8.23
CA VAL A 48 -9.02 11.97 -7.45
C VAL A 48 -8.89 13.23 -8.29
N SER A 49 -9.31 14.33 -7.74
CA SER A 49 -9.06 15.68 -8.23
C SER A 49 -8.64 16.58 -7.07
N LYS A 50 -8.24 17.82 -7.36
CA LYS A 50 -7.93 18.80 -6.30
C LYS A 50 -9.12 19.15 -5.42
N ASP A 51 -10.34 19.06 -5.95
CA ASP A 51 -11.57 19.48 -5.27
C ASP A 51 -12.26 18.31 -4.56
N ASN A 52 -12.04 17.07 -5.01
CA ASN A 52 -12.69 15.90 -4.45
C ASN A 52 -11.91 14.61 -4.72
N ALA A 53 -11.90 13.71 -3.73
CA ALA A 53 -11.43 12.34 -3.90
C ALA A 53 -12.52 11.35 -3.50
N GLN A 54 -12.76 10.36 -4.36
CA GLN A 54 -13.59 9.20 -4.05
C GLN A 54 -12.68 8.02 -3.71
N LEU A 55 -12.86 7.47 -2.54
CA LEU A 55 -12.09 6.35 -2.03
C LEU A 55 -13.01 5.16 -1.79
N GLU A 56 -12.55 3.97 -2.10
CA GLU A 56 -13.19 2.72 -1.75
C GLU A 56 -12.51 2.09 -0.54
N VAL A 57 -13.30 1.78 0.46
CA VAL A 57 -12.85 1.07 1.67
C VAL A 57 -13.23 -0.38 1.54
N GLU A 58 -12.27 -1.28 1.67
CA GLU A 58 -12.45 -2.72 1.57
C GLU A 58 -12.07 -3.39 2.88
N LEU A 59 -12.90 -4.33 3.33
CA LEU A 59 -12.68 -5.14 4.51
C LEU A 59 -12.97 -6.61 4.21
N GLU A 60 -12.11 -7.50 4.68
CA GLU A 60 -12.41 -8.91 4.82
C GLU A 60 -12.47 -9.26 6.30
N VAL A 61 -13.52 -9.95 6.70
CA VAL A 61 -13.76 -10.37 8.08
C VAL A 61 -14.09 -11.85 8.08
N ILE A 62 -13.34 -12.63 8.83
CA ILE A 62 -13.70 -14.02 9.16
C ILE A 62 -14.54 -14.03 10.43
N ALA A 63 -15.64 -14.77 10.44
CA ALA A 63 -16.56 -14.82 11.56
C ALA A 63 -17.07 -16.23 11.85
N GLU A 64 -17.29 -16.53 13.12
CA GLU A 64 -17.93 -17.79 13.58
C GLU A 64 -19.42 -17.60 13.83
N ILE A 65 -19.88 -16.35 13.94
CA ILE A 65 -21.26 -16.01 14.29
C ILE A 65 -21.95 -15.17 13.21
N GLN A 66 -23.26 -15.05 13.31
CA GLN A 66 -24.05 -14.12 12.50
C GLN A 66 -24.49 -12.95 13.36
N GLU A 67 -24.02 -11.75 13.04
CA GLU A 67 -24.28 -10.52 13.80
C GLU A 67 -24.19 -9.28 12.91
N THR A 68 -24.61 -8.12 13.44
CA THR A 68 -24.43 -6.83 12.76
C THR A 68 -23.08 -6.22 13.18
N LEU A 69 -22.20 -6.07 12.20
CA LEU A 69 -20.93 -5.41 12.33
C LEU A 69 -21.10 -3.91 12.11
N LYS A 70 -20.72 -3.09 13.09
CA LYS A 70 -20.68 -1.63 12.97
C LYS A 70 -19.27 -1.18 12.67
N ILE A 71 -19.13 -0.30 11.69
CA ILE A 71 -17.85 0.23 11.22
C ILE A 71 -17.88 1.74 11.38
N THR A 72 -16.84 2.29 12.01
CA THR A 72 -16.55 3.73 12.04
C THR A 72 -15.16 3.94 11.49
N LEU A 73 -15.06 4.72 10.42
CA LEU A 73 -13.79 5.13 9.81
C LEU A 73 -13.62 6.62 10.06
N SER A 74 -12.55 7.01 10.76
CA SER A 74 -12.20 8.40 11.06
C SER A 74 -10.97 8.81 10.27
N GLU A 75 -10.99 9.99 9.65
CA GLU A 75 -9.87 10.58 8.92
C GLU A 75 -9.35 11.81 9.69
N LEU A 76 -8.04 11.84 10.02
CA LEU A 76 -7.50 12.81 10.98
C LEU A 76 -7.28 14.22 10.44
N ILE A 77 -6.99 14.39 9.14
CA ILE A 77 -6.68 15.72 8.59
C ILE A 77 -7.97 16.56 8.52
N THR A 78 -9.06 15.94 8.04
CA THR A 78 -10.34 16.62 7.87
C THR A 78 -11.26 16.50 9.09
N GLY A 79 -10.99 15.53 9.97
CA GLY A 79 -11.85 15.18 11.10
C GLY A 79 -13.15 14.46 10.69
N ASN A 80 -13.26 14.00 9.46
CA ASN A 80 -14.46 13.33 8.98
C ASN A 80 -14.62 11.93 9.58
N GLU A 81 -15.85 11.57 9.88
CA GLU A 81 -16.24 10.22 10.27
C GLU A 81 -17.25 9.63 9.29
N TYR A 82 -17.02 8.37 8.92
CA TYR A 82 -17.88 7.58 8.05
C TYR A 82 -18.35 6.34 8.80
N LYS A 83 -19.68 6.15 8.89
CA LYS A 83 -20.28 5.06 9.65
C LYS A 83 -21.08 4.14 8.73
N GLN A 84 -20.85 2.83 8.88
CA GLN A 84 -21.54 1.78 8.14
C GLN A 84 -21.93 0.64 9.08
N ALA A 85 -22.92 -0.13 8.65
CA ALA A 85 -23.30 -1.35 9.35
C ALA A 85 -23.61 -2.45 8.34
N PHE A 86 -23.04 -3.62 8.56
CA PHE A 86 -23.18 -4.78 7.68
C PHE A 86 -23.66 -6.00 8.47
N LYS A 87 -24.48 -6.82 7.84
CA LYS A 87 -24.83 -8.14 8.38
C LYS A 87 -23.74 -9.14 8.04
N MET A 88 -23.08 -9.62 9.06
CA MET A 88 -22.03 -10.63 8.99
C MET A 88 -22.66 -12.02 9.09
N LYS A 89 -22.11 -12.97 8.36
CA LYS A 89 -22.46 -14.41 8.40
C LYS A 89 -21.25 -15.19 8.89
N SER A 90 -21.47 -16.41 9.38
CA SER A 90 -20.36 -17.34 9.64
C SER A 90 -19.56 -17.60 8.35
N GLY A 91 -18.24 -17.63 8.45
CA GLY A 91 -17.29 -17.75 7.35
C GLY A 91 -16.67 -16.41 6.94
N ILE A 92 -16.17 -16.34 5.71
CA ILE A 92 -15.50 -15.15 5.16
C ILE A 92 -16.57 -14.16 4.65
N ASN A 93 -16.45 -12.90 5.07
CA ASN A 93 -17.29 -11.80 4.65
C ASN A 93 -16.43 -10.72 4.01
N ASN A 94 -16.81 -10.27 2.81
CA ASN A 94 -16.19 -9.16 2.11
C ASN A 94 -17.14 -7.96 2.11
N PHE A 95 -16.70 -6.84 2.65
CA PHE A 95 -17.47 -5.61 2.70
C PHE A 95 -16.73 -4.51 1.97
N SER A 96 -17.48 -3.69 1.24
CA SER A 96 -16.93 -2.47 0.66
C SER A 96 -17.92 -1.30 0.77
N PHE A 97 -17.38 -0.09 0.88
CA PHE A 97 -18.15 1.14 0.83
C PHE A 97 -17.29 2.31 0.32
N ASN A 98 -17.96 3.29 -0.24
CA ASN A 98 -17.28 4.47 -0.77
C ASN A 98 -17.35 5.63 0.23
N ILE A 99 -16.28 6.41 0.29
CA ILE A 99 -16.19 7.66 1.03
C ILE A 99 -15.72 8.78 0.10
N SER A 100 -16.05 10.02 0.45
CA SER A 100 -15.66 11.21 -0.30
C SER A 100 -14.93 12.19 0.60
N LEU A 101 -13.79 12.69 0.12
CA LEU A 101 -13.04 13.78 0.76
C LEU A 101 -13.11 15.03 -0.11
N LYS A 102 -13.59 16.12 0.46
CA LYS A 102 -13.59 17.43 -0.21
C LYS A 102 -12.27 18.15 0.01
N ASN A 103 -11.74 18.74 -1.07
CA ASN A 103 -10.46 19.48 -1.08
C ASN A 103 -9.33 18.70 -0.37
N PRO A 104 -9.06 17.44 -0.77
CA PRO A 104 -8.03 16.63 -0.13
C PRO A 104 -6.65 17.23 -0.34
N GLN A 105 -5.76 17.07 0.65
CA GLN A 105 -4.34 17.35 0.46
C GLN A 105 -3.75 16.22 -0.40
N LEU A 106 -3.42 16.54 -1.66
CA LEU A 106 -2.89 15.54 -2.58
C LEU A 106 -1.44 15.16 -2.24
N TRP A 107 -1.13 13.88 -2.45
CA TRP A 107 0.23 13.39 -2.40
C TRP A 107 0.95 13.66 -3.73
N TRP A 108 2.19 14.10 -3.67
CA TRP A 108 3.05 14.36 -4.83
C TRP A 108 4.38 13.63 -4.75
N PRO A 109 5.00 13.26 -5.89
CA PRO A 109 6.39 12.81 -5.91
C PRO A 109 7.35 13.90 -5.42
N HIS A 110 8.51 13.49 -4.92
CA HIS A 110 9.54 14.44 -4.48
C HIS A 110 9.88 15.47 -5.57
N GLY A 111 9.92 16.75 -5.19
CA GLY A 111 10.18 17.87 -6.08
C GLY A 111 8.95 18.40 -6.84
N HIS A 112 7.74 17.83 -6.66
CA HIS A 112 6.49 18.27 -7.28
C HIS A 112 5.44 18.77 -6.26
N GLY A 113 5.68 18.58 -4.99
CA GLY A 113 4.80 18.96 -3.89
C GLY A 113 5.02 18.11 -2.65
N ASP A 114 4.07 18.19 -1.71
CA ASP A 114 4.15 17.50 -0.44
C ASP A 114 3.77 16.02 -0.56
N GLN A 115 4.43 15.17 0.22
CA GLN A 115 4.11 13.74 0.34
C GLN A 115 3.09 13.53 1.46
N THR A 116 1.96 14.25 1.40
CA THR A 116 0.90 14.17 2.42
C THR A 116 0.31 12.77 2.48
N LEU A 117 0.25 12.23 3.69
CA LEU A 117 -0.42 10.96 3.97
C LEU A 117 -1.63 11.21 4.87
N HIS A 118 -2.82 10.91 4.36
CA HIS A 118 -4.05 10.89 5.13
C HIS A 118 -4.03 9.68 6.07
N HIS A 119 -4.31 9.90 7.33
CA HIS A 119 -4.30 8.85 8.35
C HIS A 119 -5.72 8.47 8.73
N PHE A 120 -6.09 7.24 8.44
CA PHE A 120 -7.40 6.67 8.70
C PHE A 120 -7.33 5.69 9.87
N PHE A 121 -8.27 5.83 10.79
CA PHE A 121 -8.52 4.89 11.89
C PHE A 121 -9.85 4.18 11.65
N LEU A 122 -9.77 2.88 11.55
CA LEU A 122 -10.91 1.99 11.46
C LEU A 122 -11.22 1.43 12.84
N LYS A 123 -12.46 1.61 13.27
CA LYS A 123 -13.07 0.94 14.42
C LYS A 123 -14.14 0.01 13.90
N VAL A 124 -14.05 -1.27 14.25
CA VAL A 124 -15.01 -2.32 13.90
C VAL A 124 -15.53 -2.90 15.19
N GLU A 125 -16.85 -2.97 15.36
CA GLU A 125 -17.45 -3.41 16.63
C GLU A 125 -18.75 -4.20 16.44
N THR A 126 -18.96 -5.16 17.34
CA THR A 126 -20.22 -5.81 17.63
C THR A 126 -20.64 -5.48 19.07
N HIS A 127 -21.62 -6.20 19.61
CA HIS A 127 -22.03 -5.99 21.02
C HIS A 127 -20.87 -6.31 22.00
N ASP A 128 -20.12 -7.39 21.74
CA ASP A 128 -19.16 -7.95 22.70
C ASP A 128 -17.69 -7.80 22.28
N GLN A 129 -17.42 -7.39 21.03
CA GLN A 129 -16.06 -7.37 20.50
C GLN A 129 -15.76 -6.08 19.76
N LEU A 130 -14.50 -5.61 19.88
CA LEU A 130 -13.95 -4.42 19.24
C LEU A 130 -12.59 -4.74 18.62
N GLU A 131 -12.42 -4.38 17.35
CA GLU A 131 -11.09 -4.32 16.71
C GLU A 131 -10.83 -2.94 16.11
N GLN A 132 -9.54 -2.59 16.07
CA GLN A 132 -9.07 -1.33 15.49
C GLN A 132 -7.93 -1.60 14.50
N ARG A 133 -7.93 -0.86 13.41
CA ARG A 133 -6.88 -0.86 12.40
C ARG A 133 -6.56 0.56 11.99
N GLU A 134 -5.38 0.77 11.44
CA GLU A 134 -5.00 2.06 10.87
C GLU A 134 -4.38 1.90 9.49
N ARG A 135 -4.54 2.95 8.65
CA ARG A 135 -3.87 3.06 7.36
C ARG A 135 -3.46 4.50 7.11
N LYS A 136 -2.27 4.67 6.55
CA LYS A 136 -1.81 5.95 5.99
C LYS A 136 -1.73 5.81 4.48
N ILE A 137 -2.45 6.66 3.76
CA ILE A 137 -2.48 6.63 2.31
C ILE A 137 -2.19 8.00 1.70
N GLY A 138 -1.48 8.02 0.58
CA GLY A 138 -1.38 9.20 -0.28
C GLY A 138 -2.58 9.27 -1.20
N ILE A 139 -3.30 10.38 -1.18
CA ILE A 139 -4.41 10.63 -2.10
C ILE A 139 -3.84 11.20 -3.39
N ARG A 140 -3.89 10.42 -4.47
CA ARG A 140 -3.36 10.77 -5.78
C ARG A 140 -4.04 9.99 -6.88
N ASP A 141 -4.09 10.58 -8.06
CA ASP A 141 -4.34 9.88 -9.31
C ASP A 141 -3.01 9.57 -9.98
N VAL A 142 -2.85 8.34 -10.49
CA VAL A 142 -1.63 7.91 -11.20
C VAL A 142 -2.03 7.15 -12.46
N ASN A 143 -1.63 7.69 -13.60
CA ASN A 143 -1.92 7.12 -14.91
C ASN A 143 -0.64 6.97 -15.73
N VAL A 144 -0.66 6.04 -16.67
CA VAL A 144 0.36 5.93 -17.73
C VAL A 144 -0.27 6.35 -19.03
N LYS A 145 0.25 7.42 -19.63
CA LYS A 145 -0.16 7.90 -20.93
C LYS A 145 0.75 7.31 -22.00
N ARG A 146 0.14 6.66 -22.97
CA ARG A 146 0.79 6.15 -24.19
C ARG A 146 0.13 6.76 -25.40
N VAL A 147 0.93 7.32 -26.29
CA VAL A 147 0.49 7.92 -27.55
C VAL A 147 1.43 7.47 -28.64
N GLU A 148 0.88 6.88 -29.69
CA GLU A 148 1.63 6.53 -30.90
C GLU A 148 1.91 7.79 -31.73
N ASP A 149 3.12 7.90 -32.27
CA ASP A 149 3.54 8.90 -33.22
C ASP A 149 4.40 8.26 -34.34
N GLU A 150 4.94 9.06 -35.26
CA GLU A 150 5.77 8.57 -36.35
C GLU A 150 7.10 7.91 -35.89
N ARG A 151 7.50 8.07 -34.63
CA ARG A 151 8.75 7.56 -34.05
C ARG A 151 8.53 6.37 -33.15
N GLY A 152 7.29 6.05 -32.79
CA GLY A 152 6.92 4.95 -31.90
C GLY A 152 5.83 5.33 -30.92
N GLU A 153 5.86 4.75 -29.71
CA GLU A 153 4.88 5.00 -28.64
C GLU A 153 5.53 5.73 -27.48
N SER A 154 4.93 6.83 -27.01
CA SER A 154 5.35 7.51 -25.79
C SER A 154 5.03 6.69 -24.54
N PHE A 155 5.75 6.96 -23.45
CA PHE A 155 5.48 6.39 -22.15
C PHE A 155 5.67 7.48 -21.09
N GLU A 156 4.56 8.05 -20.62
CA GLU A 156 4.56 9.13 -19.64
C GLU A 156 3.82 8.72 -18.37
N ILE A 157 4.46 8.90 -17.21
CA ILE A 157 3.77 8.76 -15.92
C ILE A 157 3.11 10.09 -15.59
N ILE A 158 1.81 10.06 -15.38
CA ILE A 158 1.00 11.23 -15.02
C ILE A 158 0.59 11.07 -13.56
N VAL A 159 0.88 12.07 -12.72
CA VAL A 159 0.43 12.12 -11.33
C VAL A 159 -0.40 13.38 -11.11
N ASN A 160 -1.65 13.25 -10.71
CA ASN A 160 -2.58 14.37 -10.48
C ASN A 160 -2.62 15.31 -11.72
N ASP A 161 -2.82 14.74 -12.90
CA ASP A 161 -2.83 15.42 -14.19
C ASP A 161 -1.49 16.05 -14.65
N MET A 162 -0.41 15.88 -13.88
CA MET A 162 0.91 16.41 -14.21
C MET A 162 1.84 15.32 -14.75
N PRO A 163 2.44 15.50 -15.94
CA PRO A 163 3.49 14.61 -16.43
C PRO A 163 4.72 14.66 -15.52
N ILE A 164 5.21 13.50 -15.10
CA ILE A 164 6.36 13.37 -14.21
C ILE A 164 7.54 12.80 -14.98
N TYR A 165 8.61 13.58 -15.06
CA TYR A 165 9.89 13.03 -15.52
C TYR A 165 10.52 12.19 -14.41
N SER A 166 10.62 10.88 -14.64
CA SER A 166 11.11 9.90 -13.66
C SER A 166 12.62 9.99 -13.50
N LYS A 167 13.07 10.75 -12.51
CA LYS A 167 14.48 10.85 -12.11
C LYS A 167 14.76 9.83 -11.02
N GLY A 168 15.53 8.79 -11.34
CA GLY A 168 15.75 7.75 -10.34
C GLY A 168 16.69 6.65 -10.77
N ALA A 169 16.59 5.54 -10.08
CA ALA A 169 17.42 4.38 -10.29
C ALA A 169 16.63 3.08 -10.13
N ASN A 170 17.22 1.97 -10.61
CA ASN A 170 16.75 0.65 -10.23
C ASN A 170 17.10 0.37 -8.77
N TRP A 171 16.17 -0.22 -8.04
CA TRP A 171 16.37 -0.75 -6.71
C TRP A 171 16.49 -2.27 -6.81
N ILE A 172 17.68 -2.79 -6.61
CA ILE A 172 17.94 -4.20 -6.36
C ILE A 172 17.91 -4.44 -4.84
N PRO A 173 17.86 -5.68 -4.33
CA PRO A 173 17.96 -5.93 -2.89
C PRO A 173 19.17 -5.23 -2.28
N ALA A 174 18.97 -4.49 -1.19
CA ALA A 174 20.01 -3.67 -0.57
C ALA A 174 21.07 -4.51 0.17
N ASP A 175 20.78 -5.76 0.45
CA ASP A 175 21.74 -6.80 0.90
C ASP A 175 21.36 -8.12 0.23
N TYR A 176 22.36 -8.97 0.01
CA TYR A 176 22.13 -10.33 -0.50
C TYR A 176 21.26 -11.16 0.44
N PHE A 177 21.46 -11.00 1.75
CA PHE A 177 20.67 -11.61 2.81
C PHE A 177 19.73 -10.56 3.38
N VAL A 178 18.50 -10.52 2.87
CA VAL A 178 17.49 -9.51 3.22
C VAL A 178 17.13 -9.48 4.71
N GLU A 179 17.33 -10.59 5.43
CA GLU A 179 17.13 -10.71 6.86
C GLU A 179 18.13 -9.91 7.72
N ARG A 180 19.22 -9.42 7.12
CA ARG A 180 20.18 -8.54 7.80
C ARG A 180 19.82 -7.07 7.74
N LEU A 181 18.81 -6.72 6.94
CA LEU A 181 18.40 -5.34 6.75
C LEU A 181 17.44 -4.91 7.84
N GLU A 182 17.79 -3.81 8.47
CA GLU A 182 16.93 -3.11 9.42
C GLU A 182 16.17 -1.96 8.73
N ILE A 183 15.10 -1.49 9.34
CA ILE A 183 14.30 -0.38 8.82
C ILE A 183 15.13 0.88 8.60
N GLU A 184 16.19 1.07 9.39
CA GLU A 184 17.09 2.23 9.28
C GLU A 184 17.98 2.17 8.03
N ASP A 185 18.32 0.99 7.52
CA ASP A 185 19.06 0.83 6.26
C ASP A 185 18.22 1.31 5.08
N TYR A 186 16.96 0.88 5.03
CA TYR A 186 16.00 1.38 4.03
C TYR A 186 15.79 2.89 4.13
N ARG A 187 15.63 3.42 5.34
CA ARG A 187 15.49 4.87 5.56
C ARG A 187 16.71 5.64 5.09
N ARG A 188 17.90 5.16 5.35
CA ARG A 188 19.16 5.76 4.90
C ARG A 188 19.22 5.84 3.38
N LEU A 189 19.01 4.72 2.69
CA LEU A 189 19.04 4.65 1.24
C LEU A 189 17.98 5.55 0.58
N LEU A 190 16.76 5.58 1.13
CA LEU A 190 15.69 6.46 0.63
C LEU A 190 16.01 7.95 0.87
N LYS A 191 16.63 8.28 2.00
CA LYS A 191 17.10 9.66 2.28
C LYS A 191 18.20 10.07 1.29
N ASP A 192 19.13 9.18 0.96
CA ASP A 192 20.19 9.45 0.00
C ASP A 192 19.63 9.62 -1.42
N ALA A 193 18.68 8.79 -1.85
CA ALA A 193 17.96 8.99 -3.10
C ALA A 193 17.24 10.34 -3.14
N LYS A 194 16.56 10.74 -2.05
CA LYS A 194 15.92 12.04 -1.93
C LYS A 194 16.93 13.20 -2.01
N ARG A 195 18.08 13.10 -1.33
CA ARG A 195 19.17 14.10 -1.38
C ARG A 195 19.78 14.23 -2.79
N ALA A 196 19.77 13.14 -3.56
CA ALA A 196 20.18 13.14 -4.98
C ALA A 196 19.07 13.66 -5.92
N ASN A 197 17.98 14.23 -5.38
CA ASN A 197 16.82 14.73 -6.12
C ASN A 197 16.10 13.65 -6.97
N MET A 198 16.19 12.40 -6.58
CA MET A 198 15.41 11.33 -7.20
C MET A 198 13.94 11.42 -6.74
N ASN A 199 13.01 11.19 -7.65
CA ASN A 199 11.57 11.13 -7.39
C ASN A 199 10.96 9.75 -7.69
N THR A 200 11.77 8.84 -8.22
CA THR A 200 11.33 7.52 -8.68
C THR A 200 12.36 6.46 -8.32
N LEU A 201 11.90 5.32 -7.83
CA LEU A 201 12.69 4.11 -7.70
C LEU A 201 11.94 2.96 -8.40
N ARG A 202 12.63 2.27 -9.31
CA ARG A 202 12.09 1.08 -9.94
C ARG A 202 12.51 -0.15 -9.17
N ILE A 203 11.58 -0.78 -8.49
CA ILE A 203 11.84 -2.05 -7.80
C ILE A 203 12.15 -3.12 -8.84
N TRP A 204 13.30 -3.75 -8.71
CA TRP A 204 13.73 -4.81 -9.60
C TRP A 204 12.89 -6.08 -9.43
N GLY A 205 12.53 -6.72 -10.54
CA GLY A 205 11.62 -7.87 -10.53
C GLY A 205 12.26 -9.21 -10.18
N GLY A 206 13.55 -9.25 -9.86
CA GLY A 206 14.27 -10.49 -9.53
C GLY A 206 14.43 -10.74 -8.02
N GLY A 207 13.88 -9.85 -7.16
CA GLY A 207 14.01 -9.93 -5.72
C GLY A 207 12.72 -10.34 -5.02
#